data_781665b416fb9264e46ecc64257786f0
#
_entry.id   781665b416fb9264e46ecc64257786f0
#
_cell.length_a   1.000
_cell.length_b   1.000
_cell.length_c   1.000
_cell.angle_alpha   90.00
_cell.angle_beta   90.00
_cell.angle_gamma   90.00
#
_symmetry.space_group_name_H-M   'P 1'
#
loop_
_entity.id
_entity.type
_entity.pdbx_description
1 polymer ?
#
loop_
_entity_poly.entity_id
_entity_poly.type
_entity_poly.pdbx_seq_one_letter_code
_entity_poly.pdbx_strand_id
1 'polypeptide(L)'
;MDLPELLPGKKAVLGFSGGVDSVVLSQLLVERYNIRPYLLHVNYGLREEADSDEQWCRWYAQEHRFEIIVLKANPQEREGENVQNWARNIRYDFFEKQAKELGAAYIFTAHHADD
;
A
#
# COMPACT_ATOMS: atom_id res chain seq x y z
N MET A 1 -17.04 -5.30 -5.92
CA MET A 1 -15.82 -6.04 -6.31
C MET A 1 -15.84 -7.41 -5.67
N ASP A 2 -15.73 -8.43 -6.48
CA ASP A 2 -15.61 -9.80 -5.99
C ASP A 2 -14.16 -10.24 -6.15
N LEU A 3 -13.53 -10.56 -5.04
CA LEU A 3 -12.18 -11.10 -5.07
C LEU A 3 -12.26 -12.62 -5.21
N PRO A 4 -11.24 -13.22 -5.81
CA PRO A 4 -11.21 -14.67 -5.92
C PRO A 4 -11.13 -15.30 -4.53
N GLU A 5 -11.17 -16.62 -4.50
CA GLU A 5 -11.15 -17.34 -3.24
C GLU A 5 -9.91 -16.98 -2.42
N LEU A 6 -10.13 -16.33 -1.29
CA LEU A 6 -9.07 -15.98 -0.36
C LEU A 6 -9.24 -16.83 0.89
N LEU A 7 -8.10 -17.27 1.42
CA LEU A 7 -8.10 -18.08 2.64
C LEU A 7 -8.16 -17.17 3.84
N PRO A 8 -9.20 -17.29 4.68
CA PRO A 8 -9.31 -16.47 5.89
C PRO A 8 -8.12 -16.66 6.82
N GLY A 9 -7.73 -15.61 7.50
CA GLY A 9 -6.66 -15.66 8.48
C GLY A 9 -5.26 -15.65 7.91
N LYS A 10 -5.11 -15.65 6.59
CA LYS A 10 -3.79 -15.53 5.98
C LYS A 10 -3.31 -14.09 6.05
N LYS A 11 -2.00 -13.91 6.20
CA LYS A 11 -1.42 -12.58 6.19
C LYS A 11 -1.44 -12.00 4.80
N ALA A 12 -1.66 -10.70 4.73
CA ALA A 12 -1.68 -9.97 3.46
C ALA A 12 -1.05 -8.60 3.64
N VAL A 13 -0.54 -8.05 2.55
CA VAL A 13 -0.12 -6.66 2.50
C VAL A 13 -0.99 -5.94 1.46
N LEU A 14 -1.25 -4.67 1.70
CA LEU A 14 -2.06 -3.84 0.83
C LEU A 14 -1.33 -2.54 0.55
N GLY A 15 -1.05 -2.29 -0.72
CA GLY A 15 -0.54 -0.99 -1.14
C GLY A 15 -1.59 0.07 -0.86
N PHE A 16 -1.28 1.03 0.00
CA PHE A 16 -2.26 1.97 0.55
C PHE A 16 -1.86 3.40 0.24
N SER A 17 -2.51 3.98 -0.77
CA SER A 17 -2.24 5.36 -1.16
C SER A 17 -2.99 6.38 -0.30
N GLY A 18 -4.04 5.96 0.38
CA GLY A 18 -4.94 6.86 1.10
C GLY A 18 -6.09 7.35 0.25
N GLY A 19 -6.13 6.98 -1.03
CA GLY A 19 -7.26 7.30 -1.89
C GLY A 19 -8.45 6.40 -1.60
N VAL A 20 -9.60 6.78 -2.19
CA VAL A 20 -10.87 6.10 -1.95
C VAL A 20 -10.77 4.60 -2.21
N ASP A 21 -10.14 4.20 -3.32
CA ASP A 21 -10.09 2.79 -3.69
C ASP A 21 -9.31 1.97 -2.67
N SER A 22 -8.19 2.48 -2.16
CA SER A 22 -7.40 1.75 -1.18
C SER A 22 -8.12 1.67 0.17
N VAL A 23 -8.83 2.73 0.54
CA VAL A 23 -9.64 2.72 1.77
C VAL A 23 -10.75 1.68 1.67
N VAL A 24 -11.49 1.69 0.56
CA VAL A 24 -12.58 0.72 0.35
C VAL A 24 -12.04 -0.71 0.39
N LEU A 25 -10.91 -0.94 -0.29
CA LEU A 25 -10.33 -2.29 -0.32
C LEU A 25 -9.90 -2.75 1.07
N SER A 26 -9.31 -1.86 1.87
CA SER A 26 -8.91 -2.23 3.23
C SER A 26 -10.11 -2.67 4.08
N GLN A 27 -11.23 -1.96 3.96
CA GLN A 27 -12.45 -2.29 4.69
C GLN A 27 -13.08 -3.58 4.17
N LEU A 28 -13.10 -3.75 2.85
CA LEU A 28 -13.66 -4.93 2.22
C LEU A 28 -12.94 -6.20 2.67
N LEU A 29 -11.61 -6.14 2.72
CA LEU A 29 -10.81 -7.30 3.15
C LEU A 29 -11.15 -7.71 4.57
N VAL A 30 -11.32 -6.75 5.47
CA VAL A 30 -11.71 -7.05 6.85
C VAL A 30 -13.13 -7.59 6.92
N GLU A 31 -14.08 -6.89 6.31
CA GLU A 31 -15.49 -7.19 6.49
C GLU A 31 -15.95 -8.45 5.78
N ARG A 32 -15.45 -8.68 4.55
CA ARG A 32 -15.90 -9.81 3.75
C ARG A 32 -15.00 -11.04 3.85
N TYR A 33 -13.70 -10.81 4.01
CA TYR A 33 -12.75 -11.91 3.92
C TYR A 33 -12.04 -12.20 5.23
N ASN A 34 -12.33 -11.41 6.25
CA ASN A 34 -11.70 -11.54 7.57
C ASN A 34 -10.16 -11.50 7.45
N ILE A 35 -9.67 -10.67 6.53
CA ILE A 35 -8.24 -10.45 6.34
C ILE A 35 -7.95 -9.01 6.75
N ARG A 36 -7.04 -8.84 7.70
CA ARG A 36 -6.60 -7.51 8.14
C ARG A 36 -5.20 -7.29 7.59
N PRO A 37 -5.08 -6.59 6.45
CA PRO A 37 -3.77 -6.45 5.81
C PRO A 37 -2.86 -5.49 6.57
N TYR A 38 -1.55 -5.65 6.37
CA TYR A 38 -0.59 -4.60 6.68
C TYR A 38 -0.68 -3.57 5.57
N LEU A 39 -0.83 -2.30 5.94
CA LEU A 39 -0.89 -1.23 4.95
C LEU A 39 0.53 -0.79 4.59
N LEU A 40 0.81 -0.70 3.31
CA LEU A 40 2.13 -0.28 2.82
C LEU A 40 1.96 1.03 2.07
N HIS A 41 2.55 2.08 2.59
CA HIS A 41 2.45 3.42 2.00
C HIS A 41 3.83 3.91 1.58
N VAL A 42 3.92 4.43 0.36
CA VAL A 42 5.16 5.04 -0.14
C VAL A 42 4.96 6.55 -0.21
N ASN A 43 5.82 7.28 0.49
CA ASN A 43 5.91 8.72 0.35
C ASN A 43 7.06 9.01 -0.63
N TYR A 44 6.69 9.39 -1.86
CA TYR A 44 7.68 9.59 -2.92
C TYR A 44 8.40 10.94 -2.82
N GLY A 45 7.88 11.85 -2.01
CA GLY A 45 8.48 13.18 -1.86
C GLY A 45 8.36 14.05 -3.11
N LEU A 46 7.42 13.72 -4.01
CA LEU A 46 7.26 14.40 -5.29
C LEU A 46 6.32 15.59 -5.24
N ARG A 47 5.47 15.67 -4.22
CA ARG A 47 4.47 16.74 -4.09
C ARG A 47 4.54 17.33 -2.71
N GLU A 48 4.05 18.56 -2.57
CA GLU A 48 3.98 19.20 -1.26
C GLU A 48 3.10 18.40 -0.30
N GLU A 49 2.04 17.80 -0.83
CA GLU A 49 1.08 17.06 -0.03
C GLU A 49 1.56 15.68 0.41
N ALA A 50 2.74 15.25 -0.05
CA ALA A 50 3.21 13.90 0.23
C ALA A 50 3.32 13.61 1.72
N ASP A 51 3.81 14.58 2.50
CA ASP A 51 3.93 14.40 3.95
C ASP A 51 2.58 14.42 4.65
N SER A 52 1.66 15.27 4.22
CA SER A 52 0.32 15.29 4.81
C SER A 52 -0.46 14.05 4.43
N ASP A 53 -0.28 13.53 3.23
CA ASP A 53 -0.88 12.25 2.82
C ASP A 53 -0.38 11.11 3.71
N GLU A 54 0.92 11.11 4.00
CA GLU A 54 1.50 10.11 4.89
C GLU A 54 0.89 10.19 6.29
N GLN A 55 0.76 11.41 6.82
CA GLN A 55 0.17 11.60 8.14
C GLN A 55 -1.27 11.11 8.18
N TRP A 56 -2.03 11.37 7.13
CA TRP A 56 -3.41 10.89 7.04
C TRP A 56 -3.47 9.37 7.03
N CYS A 57 -2.58 8.74 6.26
CA CYS A 57 -2.54 7.27 6.20
C CYS A 57 -2.19 6.67 7.56
N ARG A 58 -1.25 7.28 8.29
CA ARG A 58 -0.90 6.82 9.62
C ARG A 58 -2.06 6.98 10.59
N TRP A 59 -2.77 8.11 10.50
CA TRP A 59 -3.95 8.34 11.32
C TRP A 59 -5.04 7.31 11.02
N TYR A 60 -5.31 7.07 9.72
CA TYR A 60 -6.30 6.08 9.31
C TYR A 60 -5.96 4.70 9.88
N ALA A 61 -4.72 4.30 9.74
CA ALA A 61 -4.27 2.99 10.22
C ALA A 61 -4.49 2.86 11.72
N GLN A 62 -4.15 3.89 12.47
CA GLN A 62 -4.32 3.88 13.93
C GLN A 62 -5.80 3.80 14.30
N GLU A 63 -6.65 4.60 13.66
CA GLU A 63 -8.08 4.62 13.97
C GLU A 63 -8.77 3.31 13.63
N HIS A 64 -8.36 2.67 12.57
CA HIS A 64 -8.97 1.42 12.13
C HIS A 64 -8.19 0.18 12.53
N ARG A 65 -7.16 0.36 13.36
CA ARG A 65 -6.36 -0.73 13.94
C ARG A 65 -5.65 -1.58 12.89
N PHE A 66 -5.15 -0.92 11.86
CA PHE A 66 -4.23 -1.53 10.90
C PHE A 66 -2.79 -1.21 11.29
N GLU A 67 -1.91 -2.14 11.02
CA GLU A 67 -0.49 -1.83 11.06
C GLU A 67 -0.09 -1.23 9.73
N ILE A 68 0.76 -0.20 9.77
CA ILE A 68 1.21 0.49 8.57
C ILE A 68 2.72 0.56 8.56
N ILE A 69 3.29 0.32 7.38
CA ILE A 69 4.73 0.47 7.15
C ILE A 69 4.88 1.51 6.05
N VAL A 70 5.67 2.53 6.33
CA VAL A 70 5.85 3.65 5.40
C VAL A 70 7.28 3.64 4.89
N LEU A 71 7.42 3.76 3.57
CA LEU A 71 8.70 3.97 2.92
C LEU A 71 8.77 5.41 2.44
N LYS A 72 9.81 6.13 2.85
CA LYS A 72 10.09 7.47 2.33
C LYS A 72 11.16 7.34 1.25
N ALA A 73 10.81 7.69 0.03
CA ALA A 73 11.73 7.65 -1.09
C ALA A 73 12.33 9.04 -1.30
N ASN A 74 13.50 9.08 -1.89
CA ASN A 74 14.18 10.32 -2.21
C ASN A 74 14.19 10.52 -3.72
N PRO A 75 13.46 11.53 -4.26
CA PRO A 75 13.43 11.76 -5.71
C PRO A 75 14.79 12.02 -6.33
N GLN A 76 15.75 12.50 -5.54
CA GLN A 76 17.09 12.76 -6.05
C GLN A 76 17.85 11.48 -6.40
N GLU A 77 17.45 10.37 -5.83
CA GLU A 77 18.04 9.07 -6.13
C GLU A 77 17.56 8.49 -7.46
N ARG A 78 16.64 9.18 -8.11
CA ARG A 78 16.08 8.75 -9.40
C ARG A 78 17.13 8.71 -10.53
N GLU A 79 18.15 9.53 -10.45
CA GLU A 79 19.27 9.54 -11.39
C GLU A 79 18.86 9.64 -12.86
N GLY A 80 17.89 10.53 -13.15
CA GLY A 80 17.45 10.74 -14.52
C GLY A 80 16.44 9.73 -15.03
N GLU A 81 16.12 8.71 -14.25
CA GLU A 81 15.08 7.76 -14.61
C GLU A 81 13.72 8.46 -14.68
N ASN A 82 12.86 7.99 -15.58
CA ASN A 82 11.49 8.48 -15.69
C ASN A 82 10.78 8.34 -14.33
N VAL A 83 10.06 9.40 -13.92
CA VAL A 83 9.42 9.45 -12.61
C VAL A 83 8.46 8.28 -12.41
N GLN A 84 7.66 7.96 -13.41
CA GLN A 84 6.68 6.89 -13.28
C GLN A 84 7.34 5.52 -13.15
N ASN A 85 8.38 5.28 -13.92
CA ASN A 85 9.12 4.02 -13.83
C ASN A 85 9.85 3.90 -12.49
N TRP A 86 10.47 4.97 -12.03
CA TRP A 86 11.16 5.01 -10.76
C TRP A 86 10.18 4.72 -9.61
N ALA A 87 9.03 5.40 -9.61
CA ALA A 87 8.02 5.23 -8.57
C ALA A 87 7.46 3.81 -8.57
N ARG A 88 7.18 3.27 -9.76
CA ARG A 88 6.65 1.91 -9.90
C ARG A 88 7.65 0.88 -9.35
N ASN A 89 8.92 1.01 -9.72
CA ASN A 89 9.94 0.07 -9.29
C ASN A 89 10.10 0.09 -7.77
N ILE A 90 10.11 1.29 -7.18
CA ILE A 90 10.20 1.44 -5.73
C ILE A 90 9.00 0.76 -5.06
N ARG A 91 7.81 1.01 -5.59
CA ARG A 91 6.58 0.47 -5.00
C ARG A 91 6.56 -1.05 -5.03
N TYR A 92 6.86 -1.65 -6.18
CA TYR A 92 6.83 -3.10 -6.28
C TYR A 92 7.93 -3.77 -5.47
N ASP A 93 9.13 -3.20 -5.47
CA ASP A 93 10.21 -3.74 -4.66
C ASP A 93 9.86 -3.70 -3.17
N PHE A 94 9.26 -2.60 -2.72
CA PHE A 94 8.83 -2.44 -1.35
C PHE A 94 7.75 -3.46 -0.98
N PHE A 95 6.74 -3.61 -1.85
CA PHE A 95 5.64 -4.54 -1.58
C PHE A 95 6.15 -5.98 -1.51
N GLU A 96 7.00 -6.38 -2.46
CA GLU A 96 7.54 -7.73 -2.47
C GLU A 96 8.42 -8.00 -1.25
N LYS A 97 9.27 -7.05 -0.91
CA LYS A 97 10.16 -7.20 0.24
C LYS A 97 9.36 -7.35 1.53
N GLN A 98 8.38 -6.49 1.73
CA GLN A 98 7.57 -6.53 2.95
C GLN A 98 6.71 -7.80 3.00
N ALA A 99 6.13 -8.20 1.88
CA ALA A 99 5.35 -9.43 1.83
C ALA A 99 6.20 -10.63 2.23
N LYS A 100 7.42 -10.68 1.72
CA LYS A 100 8.35 -11.77 2.03
C LYS A 100 8.74 -11.76 3.51
N GLU A 101 9.10 -10.58 4.03
CA GLU A 101 9.52 -10.45 5.43
C GLU A 101 8.39 -10.78 6.40
N LEU A 102 7.16 -10.43 6.05
CA LEU A 102 6.00 -10.67 6.89
C LEU A 102 5.40 -12.05 6.70
N GLY A 103 5.83 -12.79 5.69
CA GLY A 103 5.23 -14.07 5.36
C GLY A 103 3.83 -13.94 4.81
N ALA A 104 3.57 -12.88 4.04
CA ALA A 104 2.24 -12.61 3.50
C ALA A 104 1.95 -13.56 2.34
N ALA A 105 0.72 -14.09 2.33
CA ALA A 105 0.25 -14.93 1.25
C ALA A 105 -0.28 -14.12 0.07
N TYR A 106 -0.66 -12.88 0.30
CA TYR A 106 -1.29 -12.04 -0.72
C TYR A 106 -0.69 -10.64 -0.72
N ILE A 107 -0.58 -10.08 -1.92
CA ILE A 107 -0.25 -8.66 -2.13
C ILE A 107 -1.42 -8.05 -2.86
N PHE A 108 -2.08 -7.08 -2.25
CA PHE A 108 -3.21 -6.39 -2.87
C PHE A 108 -2.81 -4.98 -3.24
N THR A 109 -3.31 -4.53 -4.38
CA THR A 109 -3.17 -3.13 -4.80
C THR A 109 -4.50 -2.66 -5.35
N ALA A 110 -4.83 -1.39 -5.11
CA ALA A 110 -6.07 -0.79 -5.57
C ALA A 110 -5.77 0.10 -6.77
N HIS A 111 -5.20 -0.48 -7.82
CA HIS A 111 -4.87 0.25 -9.03
C HIS A 111 -5.99 0.19 -10.03
N HIS A 112 -6.13 1.26 -10.79
CA HIS A 112 -6.99 1.26 -11.97
C HIS A 112 -6.27 0.56 -13.12
N ALA A 113 -7.05 0.11 -14.11
CA ALA A 113 -6.50 -0.64 -15.21
C ALA A 113 -5.50 0.15 -16.06
N ASP A 114 -5.57 1.46 -16.01
CA ASP A 114 -4.72 2.34 -16.79
C ASP A 114 -3.48 2.82 -16.04
N ASP A 115 -3.26 2.36 -14.86
CA ASP A 115 -2.09 2.75 -14.06
C ASP A 115 -0.81 2.06 -14.52
#